data_1d4ea428f7dbb2cd458a36df93b33a8f
#
_entry.id   1d4ea428f7dbb2cd458a36df93b33a8f
#
_cell.length_a   1.000
_cell.length_b   1.000
_cell.length_c   1.000
_cell.angle_alpha   90.00
_cell.angle_beta   90.00
_cell.angle_gamma   90.00
#
_symmetry.space_group_name_H-M   'P 1'
#
loop_
_entity.id
_entity.type
_entity.pdbx_description
1 polymer ?
#
loop_
_entity_poly.entity_id
_entity_poly.type
_entity_poly.pdbx_seq_one_letter_code
_entity_poly.pdbx_strand_id
1 'polypeptide(L)'
;MRQLCKDNDLDISHFSTRNTKCCKERNKVKCGNDITTVLCIDSKYNRSNLRGFLIRKNLYTGKCSLCGITDNWNNKPLTLELDHINGVCTDNRIENLRWVCPNCHSQTDTYKRGYVDLIDTHIDENLFQMYSELLKNHE
;
A
#
# COMPACT_ATOMS: atom_id res chain seq x y z
N MET A 1 -26.91 9.86 12.28
CA MET A 1 -27.44 9.23 11.06
C MET A 1 -28.31 8.00 11.32
N ARG A 2 -27.89 6.99 12.13
CA ARG A 2 -28.74 5.80 12.45
C ARG A 2 -30.04 6.15 13.19
N GLN A 3 -30.06 7.19 14.03
CA GLN A 3 -31.25 7.60 14.76
C GLN A 3 -32.29 8.20 13.80
N LEU A 4 -31.87 9.08 12.87
CA LEU A 4 -32.72 9.66 11.83
C LEU A 4 -33.41 8.60 10.93
N CYS A 5 -32.73 7.48 10.66
CA CYS A 5 -33.33 6.39 9.87
C CYS A 5 -34.41 5.64 10.65
N LYS A 6 -34.28 5.50 11.96
CA LYS A 6 -35.28 4.88 12.82
C LYS A 6 -36.53 5.77 12.95
N ASP A 7 -36.34 7.09 13.03
CA ASP A 7 -37.41 8.05 13.17
C ASP A 7 -38.26 8.19 11.89
N ASN A 8 -37.77 7.73 10.74
CA ASN A 8 -38.44 7.75 9.44
C ASN A 8 -38.86 6.36 8.92
N ASP A 9 -38.84 5.32 9.77
CA ASP A 9 -39.25 3.95 9.41
C ASP A 9 -38.50 3.35 8.19
N LEU A 10 -37.27 3.81 7.95
CA LEU A 10 -36.44 3.32 6.83
C LEU A 10 -35.79 1.98 7.17
N ASP A 11 -36.05 0.99 6.36
CA ASP A 11 -35.38 -0.31 6.47
C ASP A 11 -33.87 -0.16 6.10
N ILE A 12 -33.01 -0.32 7.12
CA ILE A 12 -31.55 -0.30 6.97
C ILE A 12 -30.93 -1.67 7.20
N SER A 13 -31.72 -2.74 7.20
CA SER A 13 -31.25 -4.12 7.45
C SER A 13 -30.20 -4.58 6.44
N HIS A 14 -30.27 -4.09 5.20
CA HIS A 14 -29.33 -4.38 4.12
C HIS A 14 -27.96 -3.66 4.30
N PHE A 15 -27.87 -2.63 5.15
CA PHE A 15 -26.56 -2.04 5.49
C PHE A 15 -25.84 -2.92 6.51
N SER A 16 -25.06 -3.85 6.00
CA SER A 16 -24.16 -4.69 6.80
C SER A 16 -23.24 -3.81 7.63
N THR A 17 -23.27 -3.98 8.93
CA THR A 17 -22.23 -3.40 9.80
C THR A 17 -20.90 -4.04 9.43
N ARG A 18 -19.83 -3.23 9.27
CA ARG A 18 -18.45 -3.69 8.95
C ARG A 18 -17.87 -4.74 9.91
N ASN A 19 -18.69 -5.30 10.77
CA ASN A 19 -18.33 -6.26 11.81
C ASN A 19 -18.93 -7.64 11.54
N THR A 20 -19.10 -8.02 10.28
CA THR A 20 -19.54 -9.38 9.94
C THR A 20 -18.44 -10.40 10.27
N LYS A 21 -18.85 -11.61 10.62
CA LYS A 21 -17.99 -12.75 10.98
C LYS A 21 -16.87 -12.99 9.93
N CYS A 22 -17.18 -12.75 8.67
CA CYS A 22 -16.26 -12.82 7.53
C CYS A 22 -15.06 -11.85 7.62
N CYS A 23 -15.26 -10.63 8.14
CA CYS A 23 -14.15 -9.68 8.33
C CYS A 23 -13.25 -10.07 9.51
N LYS A 24 -13.82 -10.72 10.53
CA LYS A 24 -13.06 -11.22 11.69
C LYS A 24 -12.21 -12.44 11.35
N GLU A 25 -12.66 -13.30 10.46
CA GLU A 25 -11.93 -14.50 10.04
C GLU A 25 -10.78 -14.18 9.09
N ARG A 26 -10.93 -13.21 8.19
CA ARG A 26 -9.83 -12.73 7.33
C ARG A 26 -8.67 -12.13 8.11
N ASN A 27 -8.92 -11.55 9.26
CA ASN A 27 -7.88 -10.97 10.12
C ASN A 27 -7.18 -11.99 11.04
N LYS A 28 -7.56 -13.27 11.01
CA LYS A 28 -6.96 -14.33 11.83
C LYS A 28 -5.64 -14.87 11.29
N VAL A 29 -5.32 -14.63 10.02
CA VAL A 29 -3.97 -14.89 9.53
C VAL A 29 -3.09 -13.78 10.10
N LYS A 30 -2.45 -14.05 11.25
CA LYS A 30 -1.31 -13.26 11.73
C LYS A 30 -0.20 -13.42 10.69
N CYS A 31 -0.26 -12.64 9.62
CA CYS A 31 0.89 -12.45 8.77
C CYS A 31 1.96 -11.83 9.66
N GLY A 32 3.06 -12.53 9.87
CA GLY A 32 4.12 -12.12 10.77
C GLY A 32 4.58 -10.69 10.48
N ASN A 33 5.05 -9.99 11.51
CA ASN A 33 5.72 -8.69 11.34
C ASN A 33 7.15 -8.86 10.81
N ASP A 34 7.48 -10.05 10.33
CA ASP A 34 8.78 -10.33 9.74
C ASP A 34 8.83 -9.79 8.31
N ILE A 35 9.91 -9.08 8.01
CA ILE A 35 10.10 -8.38 6.74
C ILE A 35 10.12 -9.35 5.54
N THR A 36 10.69 -10.52 5.70
CA THR A 36 10.79 -11.54 4.66
C THR A 36 9.44 -12.16 4.29
N THR A 37 8.55 -12.30 5.27
CA THR A 37 7.19 -12.83 5.05
C THR A 37 6.22 -11.79 4.49
N VAL A 38 6.51 -10.51 4.66
CA VAL A 38 5.70 -9.40 4.15
C VAL A 38 6.15 -9.03 2.74
N LEU A 39 7.47 -8.88 2.52
CA LEU A 39 8.06 -8.44 1.26
C LEU A 39 8.41 -9.63 0.36
N CYS A 40 7.41 -10.40 -0.04
CA CYS A 40 7.55 -11.57 -0.89
C CYS A 40 6.47 -11.59 -1.98
N ILE A 41 6.64 -12.48 -2.95
CA ILE A 41 5.61 -12.80 -3.95
C ILE A 41 4.47 -13.55 -3.26
N ASP A 42 3.23 -13.36 -3.76
CA ASP A 42 2.01 -13.95 -3.20
C ASP A 42 1.81 -13.68 -1.69
N SER A 43 2.28 -12.54 -1.26
CA SER A 43 2.17 -12.10 0.13
C SER A 43 0.70 -12.02 0.57
N LYS A 44 0.40 -12.65 1.70
CA LYS A 44 -0.92 -12.59 2.35
C LYS A 44 -1.07 -11.37 3.26
N TYR A 45 -0.08 -10.49 3.28
CA TYR A 45 -0.12 -9.29 4.09
C TYR A 45 -1.20 -8.32 3.59
N ASN A 46 -1.89 -7.67 4.52
CA ASN A 46 -2.98 -6.77 4.15
C ASN A 46 -2.42 -5.53 3.45
N ARG A 47 -2.82 -5.30 2.18
CA ARG A 47 -2.39 -4.18 1.34
C ARG A 47 -2.56 -2.82 2.04
N SER A 48 -3.68 -2.61 2.75
CA SER A 48 -3.94 -1.34 3.44
C SER A 48 -2.94 -1.04 4.55
N ASN A 49 -2.27 -2.06 5.09
CA ASN A 49 -1.28 -1.93 6.15
C ASN A 49 0.17 -1.88 5.63
N LEU A 50 0.40 -2.26 4.36
CA LEU A 50 1.75 -2.37 3.79
C LEU A 50 2.50 -1.04 3.83
N ARG A 51 1.86 0.06 3.43
CA ARG A 51 2.45 1.40 3.51
C ARG A 51 2.93 1.73 4.94
N GLY A 52 2.08 1.52 5.94
CA GLY A 52 2.43 1.76 7.34
C GLY A 52 3.51 0.80 7.85
N PHE A 53 3.57 -0.42 7.34
CA PHE A 53 4.63 -1.37 7.64
C PHE A 53 5.99 -0.86 7.15
N LEU A 54 6.09 -0.44 5.89
CA LEU A 54 7.33 0.09 5.31
C LEU A 54 7.83 1.34 6.06
N ILE A 55 6.92 2.26 6.41
CA ILE A 55 7.28 3.45 7.20
C ILE A 55 7.88 3.05 8.56
N ARG A 56 7.26 2.10 9.28
CA ARG A 56 7.79 1.61 10.57
C ARG A 56 9.14 0.90 10.46
N LYS A 57 9.42 0.34 9.29
CA LYS A 57 10.72 -0.29 8.98
C LYS A 57 11.75 0.69 8.41
N ASN A 58 11.45 2.00 8.44
CA ASN A 58 12.29 3.07 7.87
C ASN A 58 12.55 2.91 6.36
N LEU A 59 11.59 2.31 5.63
CA LEU A 59 11.63 2.14 4.18
C LEU A 59 10.77 3.19 3.46
N TYR A 60 10.82 4.44 3.91
CA TYR A 60 10.15 5.58 3.30
C TYR A 60 11.17 6.55 2.73
N THR A 61 11.18 6.71 1.41
CA THR A 61 12.18 7.51 0.71
C THR A 61 11.95 9.03 0.82
N GLY A 62 10.73 9.47 1.15
CA GLY A 62 10.34 10.89 1.20
C GLY A 62 10.34 11.59 -0.16
N LYS A 63 10.52 10.82 -1.27
CA LYS A 63 10.56 11.34 -2.64
C LYS A 63 9.76 10.46 -3.59
N CYS A 64 9.14 11.09 -4.59
CA CYS A 64 8.53 10.37 -5.69
C CYS A 64 9.63 9.78 -6.61
N SER A 65 9.59 8.46 -6.84
CA SER A 65 10.58 7.77 -7.68
C SER A 65 10.53 8.19 -9.16
N LEU A 66 9.39 8.73 -9.63
CA LEU A 66 9.22 9.11 -11.02
C LEU A 66 9.58 10.58 -11.31
N CYS A 67 9.17 11.52 -10.48
CA CYS A 67 9.41 12.96 -10.73
C CYS A 67 10.31 13.64 -9.70
N GLY A 68 10.73 12.91 -8.66
CA GLY A 68 11.63 13.44 -7.63
C GLY A 68 11.01 14.43 -6.64
N ILE A 69 9.69 14.77 -6.78
CA ILE A 69 9.05 15.67 -5.82
C ILE A 69 9.10 15.06 -4.41
N THR A 70 9.38 15.90 -3.44
CA THR A 70 9.39 15.47 -2.03
C THR A 70 7.98 15.35 -1.46
N ASP A 71 7.87 14.94 -0.21
CA ASP A 71 6.63 14.88 0.56
C ASP A 71 6.09 16.27 0.99
N ASN A 72 6.41 17.31 0.19
CA ASN A 72 5.91 18.66 0.38
C ASN A 72 5.46 19.28 -0.94
N TRP A 73 4.28 19.91 -0.95
CA TRP A 73 3.72 20.64 -2.07
C TRP A 73 3.00 21.90 -1.59
N ASN A 74 3.30 23.04 -2.19
CA ASN A 74 2.72 24.35 -1.79
C ASN A 74 2.82 24.64 -0.28
N ASN A 75 3.97 24.34 0.33
CA ASN A 75 4.23 24.47 1.76
C ASN A 75 3.27 23.62 2.65
N LYS A 76 2.73 22.55 2.11
CA LYS A 76 1.87 21.58 2.82
C LYS A 76 2.41 20.17 2.63
N PRO A 77 2.18 19.28 3.61
CA PRO A 77 2.55 17.88 3.47
C PRO A 77 1.87 17.24 2.26
N LEU A 78 2.65 16.62 1.38
CA LEU A 78 2.18 15.80 0.26
C LEU A 78 2.30 14.32 0.64
N THR A 79 1.19 13.61 0.62
CA THR A 79 1.21 12.17 0.87
C THR A 79 1.69 11.44 -0.37
N LEU A 80 2.85 10.78 -0.28
CA LEU A 80 3.27 9.82 -1.30
C LEU A 80 2.49 8.51 -1.14
N GLU A 81 2.18 7.88 -2.25
CA GLU A 81 1.45 6.62 -2.32
C GLU A 81 2.41 5.47 -2.62
N LEU A 82 2.10 4.28 -2.13
CA LEU A 82 2.86 3.06 -2.44
C LEU A 82 2.21 2.39 -3.64
N ASP A 83 2.98 2.21 -4.70
CA ASP A 83 2.56 1.61 -5.96
C ASP A 83 3.25 0.25 -6.19
N HIS A 84 2.51 -0.69 -6.79
CA HIS A 84 3.04 -1.96 -7.28
C HIS A 84 3.30 -1.82 -8.78
N ILE A 85 4.57 -1.84 -9.18
CA ILE A 85 5.01 -1.56 -10.56
C ILE A 85 4.28 -2.46 -11.58
N ASN A 86 4.12 -3.75 -11.27
CA ASN A 86 3.42 -4.71 -12.13
C ASN A 86 1.89 -4.75 -11.94
N GLY A 87 1.32 -3.93 -11.05
CA GLY A 87 -0.10 -3.92 -10.74
C GLY A 87 -0.61 -5.11 -9.90
N VAL A 88 0.24 -6.07 -9.55
CA VAL A 88 -0.13 -7.24 -8.75
C VAL A 88 -0.02 -6.94 -7.26
N CYS A 89 -1.14 -6.71 -6.61
CA CYS A 89 -1.21 -6.25 -5.21
C CYS A 89 -0.75 -7.28 -4.16
N THR A 90 -0.47 -8.51 -4.55
CA THR A 90 0.10 -9.57 -3.70
C THR A 90 1.60 -9.75 -3.89
N ASP A 91 2.18 -9.12 -4.90
CA ASP A 91 3.61 -9.14 -5.15
C ASP A 91 4.29 -7.97 -4.42
N ASN A 92 4.57 -8.19 -3.15
CA ASN A 92 5.17 -7.19 -2.26
C ASN A 92 6.70 -7.20 -2.29
N ARG A 93 7.34 -7.84 -3.27
CA ARG A 93 8.80 -7.77 -3.40
C ARG A 93 9.25 -6.31 -3.50
N ILE A 94 10.38 -6.00 -2.88
CA ILE A 94 10.84 -4.62 -2.77
C ILE A 94 11.14 -3.98 -4.14
N GLU A 95 11.64 -4.77 -5.08
CA GLU A 95 11.88 -4.35 -6.46
C GLU A 95 10.60 -4.05 -7.26
N ASN A 96 9.46 -4.54 -6.78
CA ASN A 96 8.14 -4.26 -7.37
C ASN A 96 7.39 -3.13 -6.67
N LEU A 97 7.98 -2.51 -5.66
CA LEU A 97 7.37 -1.42 -4.89
C LEU A 97 8.06 -0.10 -5.19
N ARG A 98 7.29 0.98 -5.24
CA ARG A 98 7.83 2.33 -5.37
C ARG A 98 6.96 3.36 -4.67
N TRP A 99 7.60 4.45 -4.22
CA TRP A 99 6.90 5.61 -3.68
C TRP A 99 6.64 6.62 -4.78
N VAL A 100 5.39 7.00 -4.98
CA VAL A 100 4.98 7.92 -6.06
C VAL A 100 4.07 9.02 -5.53
N CYS A 101 4.15 10.21 -6.13
CA CYS A 101 3.16 11.24 -5.83
C CYS A 101 1.83 10.93 -6.54
N PRO A 102 0.68 11.47 -6.06
CA PRO A 102 -0.63 11.21 -6.66
C PRO A 102 -0.71 11.52 -8.16
N ASN A 103 0.00 12.57 -8.62
CA ASN A 103 0.02 12.93 -10.04
C ASN A 103 0.72 11.86 -10.87
N CYS A 104 1.92 11.43 -10.48
CA CYS A 104 2.63 10.37 -11.18
C CYS A 104 1.87 9.04 -11.10
N HIS A 105 1.32 8.70 -9.93
CA HIS A 105 0.54 7.48 -9.76
C HIS A 105 -0.66 7.42 -10.71
N SER A 106 -1.37 8.54 -10.89
CA SER A 106 -2.52 8.60 -11.81
C SER A 106 -2.15 8.40 -13.29
N GLN A 107 -0.86 8.53 -13.63
CA GLN A 107 -0.34 8.38 -14.99
C GLN A 107 0.29 7.01 -15.24
N THR A 108 0.41 6.16 -14.23
CA THR A 108 0.93 4.80 -14.41
C THR A 108 -0.06 3.93 -15.16
N ASP A 109 0.43 3.01 -15.98
CA ASP A 109 -0.41 2.11 -16.78
C ASP A 109 -1.27 1.19 -15.92
N THR A 110 -0.81 0.87 -14.72
CA THR A 110 -1.50 0.03 -13.74
C THR A 110 -2.55 0.77 -12.92
N TYR A 111 -2.64 2.10 -13.03
CA TYR A 111 -3.56 2.91 -12.24
C TYR A 111 -5.03 2.55 -12.52
N LYS A 112 -5.72 2.02 -11.51
CA LYS A 112 -7.14 1.58 -11.57
C LYS A 112 -7.46 0.52 -12.65
N ARG A 113 -6.46 -0.05 -13.31
CA ARG A 113 -6.66 -1.02 -14.41
C ARG A 113 -6.37 -2.46 -14.01
N GLY A 114 -5.67 -2.68 -12.90
CA GLY A 114 -5.20 -4.00 -12.48
C GLY A 114 -3.92 -4.42 -13.23
N TYR A 115 -3.66 -5.73 -13.28
CA TYR A 115 -2.49 -6.30 -13.91
C TYR A 115 -2.35 -5.87 -15.37
N VAL A 116 -1.19 -5.35 -15.74
CA VAL A 116 -0.80 -5.04 -17.12
C VAL A 116 0.54 -5.74 -17.36
N ASP A 117 0.62 -6.46 -18.48
CA ASP A 117 1.82 -7.19 -18.92
C ASP A 117 2.93 -6.22 -19.42
N LEU A 118 3.02 -5.05 -18.82
CA LEU A 118 4.01 -4.04 -19.17
C LEU A 118 5.16 -4.09 -18.19
N ILE A 119 6.34 -4.27 -18.72
CA ILE A 119 7.60 -4.12 -17.99
C ILE A 119 7.86 -2.62 -17.85
N ASP A 120 7.18 -1.96 -16.93
CA ASP A 120 7.63 -0.66 -16.45
C ASP A 120 8.83 -0.92 -15.51
N THR A 121 10.00 -0.67 -16.05
CA THR A 121 11.28 -1.02 -15.39
C THR A 121 11.76 0.07 -14.42
N HIS A 122 10.94 1.06 -14.09
CA HIS A 122 11.32 2.09 -13.14
C HIS A 122 11.26 1.60 -11.69
N ILE A 123 12.27 0.82 -11.33
CA ILE A 123 12.52 0.38 -9.96
C ILE A 123 12.86 1.61 -9.11
N ASP A 124 12.34 1.69 -7.90
CA ASP A 124 12.75 2.70 -6.92
C ASP A 124 14.11 2.30 -6.32
N GLU A 125 15.20 2.73 -6.98
CA GLU A 125 16.56 2.41 -6.55
C GLU A 125 16.86 2.85 -5.12
N ASN A 126 16.28 3.97 -4.67
CA ASN A 126 16.46 4.45 -3.30
C ASN A 126 15.82 3.49 -2.29
N LEU A 127 14.60 3.03 -2.57
CA LEU A 127 13.91 2.06 -1.73
C LEU A 127 14.67 0.73 -1.67
N PHE A 128 15.15 0.27 -2.81
CA PHE A 128 15.95 -0.97 -2.90
C PHE A 128 17.24 -0.87 -2.10
N GLN A 129 17.95 0.26 -2.19
CA GLN A 129 19.18 0.50 -1.42
C GLN A 129 18.92 0.49 0.09
N MET A 130 17.89 1.22 0.55
CA MET A 130 17.50 1.25 1.96
C MET A 130 17.15 -0.14 2.50
N TYR A 131 16.46 -0.95 1.70
CA TYR A 131 16.13 -2.34 2.07
C TYR A 131 17.40 -3.20 2.18
N SER A 132 18.32 -3.07 1.24
CA SER A 132 19.58 -3.82 1.25
C SER A 132 20.44 -3.49 2.49
N GLU A 133 20.48 -2.21 2.88
CA GLU A 133 21.17 -1.78 4.10
C GLU A 133 20.50 -2.31 5.37
N LEU A 134 19.17 -2.33 5.39
CA LEU A 134 18.41 -2.87 6.51
C LEU A 134 18.72 -4.36 6.74
N LEU A 135 18.82 -5.15 5.67
CA LEU A 135 19.14 -6.58 5.78
C LEU A 135 20.54 -6.83 6.34
N LYS A 136 21.54 -6.05 5.91
CA LYS A 136 22.93 -6.15 6.42
C LYS A 136 23.06 -5.86 7.91
N ASN A 137 22.18 -5.02 8.47
CA ASN A 137 22.19 -4.67 9.89
C ASN A 137 21.46 -5.69 10.78
N HIS A 138 20.87 -6.74 10.19
CA HIS A 138 20.14 -7.79 10.89
C HIS A 138 20.88 -9.17 10.88
N GLU A 139 22.06 -9.24 10.28
CA GLU A 139 23.00 -10.38 10.40
C GLU A 139 23.96 -10.17 11.59
#